data_8cd9855e8f79055833a6b79cb46c2365
#
_entry.id   8cd9855e8f79055833a6b79cb46c2365
#
_cell.length_a   1.000
_cell.length_b   1.000
_cell.length_c   1.000
_cell.angle_alpha   90.00
_cell.angle_beta   90.00
_cell.angle_gamma   90.00
#
_symmetry.space_group_name_H-M   'P 1'
#
loop_
_entity.id
_entity.type
_entity.pdbx_description
1 polymer ?
#
loop_
_entity_poly.entity_id
_entity_poly.type
_entity_poly.pdbx_seq_one_letter_code
_entity_poly.pdbx_strand_id
1 'polypeptide(L)'
;EPEHHAEAMAKMKAAPEGFSIIKQGVGFHSQMPVQVPDFFYGELREGGHHANRGPLTEKGLKHIIACTEAMKEVLGDDVGLALDCGPGFVTTDAIRLAQALEPLNIMWLEDMLTGDYVPWVAPDIYREVTQSTSTPIHTGEQIYLRENFKDLIEQKAVRVIGPDVGDMGGMAELKWVAEYAD
;
A
#
# COMPACT_ATOMS: atom_id res chain seq x y z
N GLU A 1 15.11 8.43 -1.94
CA GLU A 1 15.27 9.15 -3.21
C GLU A 1 14.91 8.26 -4.39
N PRO A 2 14.43 8.79 -5.54
CA PRO A 2 14.02 8.01 -6.70
C PRO A 2 15.11 7.05 -7.21
N GLU A 3 16.35 7.49 -7.24
CA GLU A 3 17.48 6.69 -7.70
C GLU A 3 17.71 5.46 -6.83
N HIS A 4 17.52 5.58 -5.52
CA HIS A 4 17.65 4.46 -4.59
C HIS A 4 16.58 3.38 -4.84
N HIS A 5 15.34 3.80 -5.13
CA HIS A 5 14.27 2.88 -5.50
C HIS A 5 14.55 2.21 -6.86
N ALA A 6 15.06 2.96 -7.84
CA ALA A 6 15.46 2.41 -9.13
C ALA A 6 16.56 1.35 -9.01
N GLU A 7 17.58 1.59 -8.19
CA GLU A 7 18.64 0.61 -7.90
C GLU A 7 18.10 -0.65 -7.25
N ALA A 8 17.19 -0.52 -6.30
CA ALA A 8 16.54 -1.67 -5.66
C ALA A 8 15.75 -2.49 -6.70
N MET A 9 15.00 -1.84 -7.58
CA MET A 9 14.27 -2.52 -8.66
C MET A 9 15.20 -3.22 -9.65
N ALA A 10 16.32 -2.60 -10.01
CA ALA A 10 17.30 -3.24 -10.89
C ALA A 10 17.87 -4.53 -10.29
N LYS A 11 18.17 -4.53 -9.00
CA LYS A 11 18.63 -5.72 -8.28
C LYS A 11 17.57 -6.83 -8.26
N MET A 12 16.32 -6.47 -7.96
CA MET A 12 15.22 -7.44 -7.91
C MET A 12 14.88 -8.00 -9.30
N LYS A 13 14.89 -7.16 -10.34
CA LYS A 13 14.65 -7.59 -11.73
C LYS A 13 15.72 -8.56 -12.23
N ALA A 14 16.97 -8.36 -11.79
CA ALA A 14 18.09 -9.23 -12.15
C ALA A 14 18.21 -10.50 -11.28
N ALA A 15 17.33 -10.68 -10.31
CA ALA A 15 17.37 -11.83 -9.41
C ALA A 15 17.08 -13.13 -10.17
N PRO A 16 17.82 -14.23 -9.88
CA PRO A 16 17.69 -15.50 -10.60
C PRO A 16 16.31 -16.17 -10.46
N GLU A 17 15.53 -15.76 -9.47
CA GLU A 17 14.17 -16.23 -9.22
C GLU A 17 13.18 -15.80 -10.32
N GLY A 18 13.46 -14.75 -11.06
CA GLY A 18 12.64 -14.30 -12.19
C GLY A 18 11.27 -13.80 -11.79
N PHE A 19 11.20 -12.84 -10.86
CA PHE A 19 9.94 -12.29 -10.37
C PHE A 19 9.17 -11.58 -11.48
N SER A 20 7.90 -11.88 -11.62
CA SER A 20 6.96 -11.21 -12.53
C SER A 20 6.26 -10.01 -11.89
N ILE A 21 6.26 -9.93 -10.56
CA ILE A 21 5.73 -8.81 -9.79
C ILE A 21 6.69 -8.52 -8.65
N ILE A 22 6.98 -7.25 -8.44
CA ILE A 22 7.80 -6.76 -7.32
C ILE A 22 6.97 -5.78 -6.50
N LYS A 23 6.91 -5.99 -5.19
CA LYS A 23 6.30 -5.06 -4.25
C LYS A 23 7.39 -4.21 -3.58
N GLN A 24 7.19 -2.90 -3.54
CA GLN A 24 8.11 -1.96 -2.92
C GLN A 24 7.38 -1.05 -1.94
N GLY A 25 7.95 -0.92 -0.75
CA GLY A 25 7.47 0.04 0.23
C GLY A 25 7.71 1.47 -0.24
N VAL A 26 6.64 2.21 -0.35
CA VAL A 26 6.65 3.68 -0.54
C VAL A 26 5.89 4.35 0.60
N GLY A 27 5.88 3.67 1.73
CA GLY A 27 5.10 4.04 2.89
C GLY A 27 5.11 5.54 3.17
N PHE A 28 3.99 6.05 3.52
CA PHE A 28 3.78 7.45 3.90
C PHE A 28 4.88 7.98 4.82
N HIS A 29 5.37 7.14 5.71
CA HIS A 29 6.39 7.46 6.70
C HIS A 29 7.77 7.75 6.12
N SER A 30 8.12 7.13 5.00
CA SER A 30 9.42 7.30 4.36
C SER A 30 9.41 8.41 3.32
N GLN A 31 8.23 8.83 2.85
CA GLN A 31 8.07 9.77 1.74
C GLN A 31 7.70 11.19 2.19
N MET A 32 7.50 11.41 3.48
CA MET A 32 7.29 12.72 4.07
C MET A 32 8.58 13.18 4.76
N PRO A 33 9.54 13.78 4.02
CA PRO A 33 10.80 14.22 4.60
C PRO A 33 10.63 15.46 5.50
N VAL A 34 9.44 15.99 5.62
CA VAL A 34 9.16 17.12 6.48
C VAL A 34 8.75 16.59 7.84
N GLN A 35 9.69 16.63 8.77
CA GLN A 35 9.30 16.63 10.18
C GLN A 35 8.42 17.87 10.39
N VAL A 36 7.16 17.66 10.63
CA VAL A 36 6.29 18.73 11.10
C VAL A 36 6.57 18.86 12.58
N PRO A 37 7.22 19.94 13.03
CA PRO A 37 7.42 20.17 14.46
C PRO A 37 6.07 20.07 15.17
N ASP A 38 6.06 19.48 16.34
CA ASP A 38 4.88 19.36 17.19
C ASP A 38 3.74 18.44 16.68
N PHE A 39 3.94 17.70 15.60
CA PHE A 39 2.94 16.74 15.12
C PHE A 39 2.90 15.42 15.90
N PHE A 40 3.92 15.14 16.73
CA PHE A 40 4.04 13.89 17.49
C PHE A 40 3.79 14.10 18.98
N TYR A 41 2.94 13.25 19.52
CA TYR A 41 2.84 13.04 20.96
C TYR A 41 3.94 12.08 21.39
N GLY A 42 4.99 12.59 22.00
CA GLY A 42 6.08 11.79 22.55
C GLY A 42 7.48 12.23 22.10
N GLU A 43 8.51 11.64 22.70
CA GLU A 43 9.90 11.94 22.36
C GLU A 43 10.25 11.38 20.98
N LEU A 44 10.93 12.21 20.20
CA LEU A 44 11.52 11.80 18.92
C LEU A 44 12.56 10.71 19.19
N ARG A 45 12.41 9.54 18.58
CA ARG A 45 13.44 8.50 18.66
C ARG A 45 14.65 8.95 17.85
N GLU A 46 15.81 9.01 18.49
CA GLU A 46 17.07 9.25 17.79
C GLU A 46 17.26 8.19 16.70
N GLY A 47 17.44 8.62 15.45
CA GLY A 47 17.75 7.76 14.31
C GLY A 47 16.60 6.93 13.75
N GLY A 48 15.34 7.16 14.17
CA GLY A 48 14.18 6.47 13.64
C GLY A 48 13.40 7.27 12.59
N HIS A 49 12.85 6.59 11.59
CA HIS A 49 11.84 7.19 10.74
C HIS A 49 10.56 7.40 11.54
N HIS A 50 10.06 8.62 11.57
CA HIS A 50 8.81 8.93 12.25
C HIS A 50 7.65 8.65 11.32
N ALA A 51 6.71 7.84 11.79
CA ALA A 51 5.46 7.62 11.12
C ALA A 51 4.65 8.94 11.14
N ASN A 52 4.72 9.69 10.08
CA ASN A 52 3.90 10.89 9.93
C ASN A 52 2.55 10.49 9.31
N ARG A 53 1.57 10.27 10.18
CA ARG A 53 0.21 9.86 9.80
C ARG A 53 -0.69 11.09 9.71
N GLY A 54 -0.37 11.98 8.82
CA GLY A 54 -1.14 13.19 8.60
C GLY A 54 -1.49 13.38 7.13
N PRO A 55 -2.10 14.51 6.79
CA PRO A 55 -2.41 14.84 5.40
C PRO A 55 -1.17 14.83 4.52
N LEU A 56 -1.32 14.29 3.31
CA LEU A 56 -0.27 14.25 2.30
C LEU A 56 0.00 15.64 1.74
N THR A 57 1.25 16.10 1.86
CA THR A 57 1.64 17.37 1.26
C THR A 57 1.80 17.24 -0.27
N GLU A 58 1.71 18.36 -0.98
CA GLU A 58 2.00 18.40 -2.42
C GLU A 58 3.43 17.92 -2.74
N LYS A 59 4.38 18.26 -1.86
CA LYS A 59 5.76 17.79 -1.99
C LYS A 59 5.86 16.28 -1.80
N GLY A 60 5.15 15.73 -0.82
CA GLY A 60 5.10 14.29 -0.56
C GLY A 60 4.48 13.53 -1.74
N LEU A 61 3.37 14.01 -2.29
CA LEU A 61 2.74 13.43 -3.46
C LEU A 61 3.69 13.39 -4.67
N LYS A 62 4.30 14.51 -5.00
CA LYS A 62 5.27 14.60 -6.11
C LYS A 62 6.46 13.67 -5.91
N HIS A 63 6.91 13.52 -4.68
CA HIS A 63 8.01 12.62 -4.35
C HIS A 63 7.63 11.15 -4.55
N ILE A 64 6.45 10.72 -4.10
CA ILE A 64 5.96 9.36 -4.32
C ILE A 64 5.83 9.08 -5.83
N ILE A 65 5.27 10.01 -6.59
CA ILE A 65 5.15 9.88 -8.05
C ILE A 65 6.54 9.70 -8.68
N ALA A 66 7.49 10.58 -8.38
CA ALA A 66 8.84 10.51 -8.94
C ALA A 66 9.56 9.18 -8.59
N CYS A 67 9.38 8.68 -7.36
CA CYS A 67 9.92 7.36 -6.99
C CYS A 67 9.26 6.23 -7.80
N THR A 68 7.96 6.31 -8.00
CA THR A 68 7.21 5.30 -8.76
C THR A 68 7.60 5.31 -10.25
N GLU A 69 7.74 6.49 -10.84
CA GLU A 69 8.23 6.66 -12.22
C GLU A 69 9.62 6.04 -12.40
N ALA A 70 10.56 6.35 -11.49
CA ALA A 70 11.91 5.80 -11.54
C ALA A 70 11.93 4.26 -11.41
N MET A 71 11.06 3.69 -10.58
CA MET A 71 10.90 2.24 -10.49
C MET A 71 10.33 1.63 -11.76
N LYS A 72 9.28 2.23 -12.32
CA LYS A 72 8.65 1.77 -13.57
C LYS A 72 9.59 1.85 -14.77
N GLU A 73 10.42 2.88 -14.86
CA GLU A 73 11.43 3.00 -15.91
C GLU A 73 12.38 1.80 -15.92
N VAL A 74 12.81 1.33 -14.76
CA VAL A 74 13.68 0.14 -14.62
C VAL A 74 12.94 -1.15 -14.93
N LEU A 75 11.73 -1.32 -14.42
CA LEU A 75 10.96 -2.54 -14.55
C LEU A 75 10.42 -2.74 -15.97
N GLY A 76 10.04 -1.66 -16.64
CA GLY A 76 9.39 -1.70 -17.96
C GLY A 76 7.99 -2.33 -17.87
N ASP A 77 7.59 -2.98 -18.94
CA ASP A 77 6.28 -3.64 -19.08
C ASP A 77 6.33 -5.12 -18.66
N ASP A 78 7.53 -5.69 -18.52
CA ASP A 78 7.72 -7.13 -18.25
C ASP A 78 7.49 -7.50 -16.79
N VAL A 79 7.72 -6.56 -15.87
CA VAL A 79 7.61 -6.80 -14.43
C VAL A 79 6.62 -5.83 -13.82
N GLY A 80 5.58 -6.37 -13.19
CA GLY A 80 4.58 -5.59 -12.48
C GLY A 80 5.15 -4.93 -11.22
N LEU A 81 4.72 -3.70 -10.94
CA LEU A 81 5.06 -2.98 -9.71
C LEU A 81 3.84 -2.86 -8.81
N ALA A 82 3.96 -3.33 -7.58
CA ALA A 82 3.00 -3.07 -6.51
C ALA A 82 3.62 -2.15 -5.47
N LEU A 83 2.82 -1.30 -4.86
CA LEU A 83 3.28 -0.35 -3.86
C LEU A 83 2.64 -0.62 -2.50
N ASP A 84 3.48 -0.88 -1.51
CA ASP A 84 3.09 -0.95 -0.12
C ASP A 84 3.16 0.45 0.48
N CYS A 85 2.01 1.02 0.77
CA CYS A 85 1.91 2.38 1.25
C CYS A 85 2.06 2.47 2.77
N GLY A 86 1.91 1.36 3.47
CA GLY A 86 1.77 1.35 4.93
C GLY A 86 0.63 2.24 5.41
N PRO A 87 -0.10 1.92 6.44
CA PRO A 87 -1.26 2.70 6.86
C PRO A 87 -0.85 4.11 7.27
N GLY A 88 -1.57 5.11 6.82
CA GLY A 88 -1.26 6.49 7.20
C GLY A 88 -1.97 7.57 6.39
N PHE A 89 -2.58 7.22 5.28
CA PHE A 89 -3.35 8.19 4.50
C PHE A 89 -4.75 8.39 5.05
N VAL A 90 -5.26 9.59 4.91
CA VAL A 90 -6.70 9.84 5.01
C VAL A 90 -7.35 9.53 3.65
N THR A 91 -8.63 9.23 3.64
CA THR A 91 -9.35 8.78 2.43
C THR A 91 -9.15 9.69 1.23
N THR A 92 -9.24 11.00 1.42
CA THR A 92 -9.06 11.98 0.35
C THR A 92 -7.65 11.96 -0.25
N ASP A 93 -6.62 11.76 0.56
CA ASP A 93 -5.23 11.68 0.10
C ASP A 93 -4.94 10.32 -0.56
N ALA A 94 -5.56 9.25 -0.08
CA ALA A 94 -5.49 7.94 -0.72
C ALA A 94 -6.08 8.00 -2.14
N ILE A 95 -7.26 8.61 -2.30
CA ILE A 95 -7.89 8.82 -3.62
C ILE A 95 -6.97 9.66 -4.52
N ARG A 96 -6.47 10.76 -4.00
CA ARG A 96 -5.59 11.67 -4.73
C ARG A 96 -4.32 10.97 -5.22
N LEU A 97 -3.68 10.18 -4.37
CA LEU A 97 -2.50 9.40 -4.75
C LEU A 97 -2.85 8.32 -5.77
N ALA A 98 -3.91 7.56 -5.54
CA ALA A 98 -4.33 6.48 -6.43
C ALA A 98 -4.64 7.00 -7.84
N GLN A 99 -5.33 8.13 -7.97
CA GLN A 99 -5.61 8.78 -9.26
C GLN A 99 -4.34 9.30 -9.92
N ALA A 100 -3.41 9.89 -9.15
CA ALA A 100 -2.16 10.40 -9.70
C ALA A 100 -1.25 9.28 -10.26
N LEU A 101 -1.38 8.05 -9.76
CA LEU A 101 -0.61 6.89 -10.20
C LEU A 101 -1.27 6.08 -11.33
N GLU A 102 -2.51 6.38 -11.72
CA GLU A 102 -3.21 5.68 -12.81
C GLU A 102 -2.38 5.59 -14.11
N PRO A 103 -1.71 6.67 -14.57
CA PRO A 103 -0.91 6.61 -15.78
C PRO A 103 0.27 5.64 -15.73
N LEU A 104 0.72 5.26 -14.54
CA LEU A 104 1.86 4.36 -14.34
C LEU A 104 1.46 2.89 -14.34
N ASN A 105 0.17 2.58 -14.36
CA ASN A 105 -0.37 1.24 -14.48
C ASN A 105 0.28 0.24 -13.49
N ILE A 106 0.26 0.59 -12.21
CA ILE A 106 0.77 -0.28 -11.15
C ILE A 106 -0.21 -1.40 -10.82
N MET A 107 0.29 -2.50 -10.25
CA MET A 107 -0.51 -3.70 -9.94
C MET A 107 -1.52 -3.45 -8.83
N TRP A 108 -1.10 -2.79 -7.75
CA TRP A 108 -1.98 -2.35 -6.66
C TRP A 108 -1.30 -1.36 -5.72
N LEU A 109 -2.12 -0.64 -4.95
CA LEU A 109 -1.74 0.13 -3.78
C LEU A 109 -2.21 -0.61 -2.53
N GLU A 110 -1.26 -0.97 -1.67
CA GLU A 110 -1.48 -1.79 -0.48
C GLU A 110 -1.54 -0.93 0.76
N ASP A 111 -2.51 -1.23 1.63
CA ASP A 111 -2.63 -0.71 2.99
C ASP A 111 -2.49 0.80 3.12
N MET A 112 -3.27 1.55 2.33
CA MET A 112 -3.16 3.01 2.27
C MET A 112 -3.75 3.71 3.50
N LEU A 113 -4.82 3.17 4.07
CA LEU A 113 -5.66 3.89 5.02
C LEU A 113 -5.19 3.71 6.46
N THR A 114 -5.52 4.67 7.31
CA THR A 114 -5.38 4.52 8.76
C THR A 114 -6.38 3.49 9.27
N GLY A 115 -5.94 2.58 10.12
CA GLY A 115 -6.81 1.58 10.72
C GLY A 115 -6.61 0.15 10.24
N ASP A 116 -5.68 -0.10 9.33
CA ASP A 116 -5.32 -1.46 8.92
C ASP A 116 -4.76 -2.31 10.06
N TYR A 117 -4.22 -1.66 11.10
CA TYR A 117 -3.74 -2.33 12.31
C TYR A 117 -4.84 -2.63 13.34
N VAL A 118 -6.09 -2.64 12.93
CA VAL A 118 -7.21 -3.10 13.75
C VAL A 118 -7.71 -4.43 13.20
N PRO A 119 -8.31 -5.30 14.04
CA PRO A 119 -8.78 -6.61 13.60
C PRO A 119 -9.95 -6.57 12.63
N TRP A 120 -10.46 -5.42 12.33
CA TRP A 120 -11.55 -5.18 11.37
C TRP A 120 -11.28 -3.91 10.58
N VAL A 121 -11.79 -3.86 9.36
CA VAL A 121 -11.66 -2.71 8.45
C VAL A 121 -13.06 -2.21 8.11
N ALA A 122 -13.21 -0.89 7.95
CA ALA A 122 -14.45 -0.29 7.48
C ALA A 122 -14.55 -0.43 5.95
N PRO A 123 -15.39 -1.35 5.43
CA PRO A 123 -15.45 -1.63 3.98
C PRO A 123 -15.88 -0.41 3.18
N ASP A 124 -16.74 0.42 3.74
CA ASP A 124 -17.26 1.63 3.08
C ASP A 124 -16.15 2.60 2.69
N ILE A 125 -15.16 2.77 3.55
CA ILE A 125 -14.03 3.69 3.31
C ILE A 125 -13.16 3.14 2.18
N TYR A 126 -12.83 1.85 2.20
CA TYR A 126 -12.07 1.21 1.12
C TYR A 126 -12.83 1.22 -0.20
N ARG A 127 -14.15 0.99 -0.16
CA ARG A 127 -14.99 1.05 -1.36
C ARG A 127 -14.99 2.45 -1.97
N GLU A 128 -15.03 3.50 -1.17
CA GLU A 128 -14.93 4.87 -1.66
C GLU A 128 -13.63 5.10 -2.44
N VAL A 129 -12.49 4.66 -1.91
CA VAL A 129 -11.21 4.76 -2.62
C VAL A 129 -11.24 3.91 -3.89
N THR A 130 -11.65 2.65 -3.80
CA THR A 130 -11.68 1.72 -4.94
C THR A 130 -12.56 2.21 -6.09
N GLN A 131 -13.67 2.87 -5.80
CA GLN A 131 -14.58 3.41 -6.81
C GLN A 131 -14.09 4.72 -7.42
N SER A 132 -13.14 5.39 -6.78
CA SER A 132 -12.63 6.69 -7.21
C SER A 132 -11.43 6.60 -8.16
N THR A 133 -10.90 5.41 -8.40
CA THR A 133 -9.70 5.20 -9.22
C THR A 133 -9.75 3.90 -10.02
N SER A 134 -9.01 3.87 -11.13
CA SER A 134 -8.73 2.62 -11.87
C SER A 134 -7.57 1.81 -11.27
N THR A 135 -6.71 2.43 -10.46
CA THR A 135 -5.63 1.73 -9.76
C THR A 135 -6.19 0.71 -8.77
N PRO A 136 -5.81 -0.57 -8.84
CA PRO A 136 -6.29 -1.56 -7.89
C PRO A 136 -5.88 -1.24 -6.46
N ILE A 137 -6.81 -1.38 -5.54
CA ILE A 137 -6.58 -1.20 -4.10
C ILE A 137 -6.50 -2.58 -3.44
N HIS A 138 -5.54 -2.74 -2.56
CA HIS A 138 -5.23 -3.96 -1.82
C HIS A 138 -5.24 -3.69 -0.32
N THR A 139 -5.73 -4.65 0.45
CA THR A 139 -5.57 -4.69 1.91
C THR A 139 -5.74 -6.11 2.44
N GLY A 140 -5.37 -6.34 3.68
CA GLY A 140 -5.70 -7.56 4.37
C GLY A 140 -4.63 -8.17 5.25
N GLU A 141 -3.36 -7.76 5.17
CA GLU A 141 -2.26 -8.43 5.89
C GLU A 141 -2.45 -8.41 7.42
N GLN A 142 -3.15 -7.42 7.94
CA GLN A 142 -3.38 -7.27 9.39
C GLN A 142 -4.84 -7.51 9.82
N ILE A 143 -5.63 -8.14 8.97
CA ILE A 143 -7.00 -8.50 9.30
C ILE A 143 -7.02 -9.92 9.88
N TYR A 144 -7.55 -10.03 11.10
CA TYR A 144 -7.67 -11.30 11.79
C TYR A 144 -8.98 -11.99 11.45
N LEU A 145 -8.94 -13.30 11.27
CA LEU A 145 -10.08 -14.19 11.08
C LEU A 145 -10.93 -13.91 9.83
N ARG A 146 -11.45 -14.98 9.25
CA ARG A 146 -12.24 -14.94 8.00
C ARG A 146 -13.48 -14.03 8.06
N GLU A 147 -14.11 -13.94 9.22
CA GLU A 147 -15.33 -13.15 9.41
C GLU A 147 -15.12 -11.67 9.09
N ASN A 148 -13.93 -11.16 9.34
CA ASN A 148 -13.60 -9.76 9.09
C ASN A 148 -13.28 -9.46 7.61
N PHE A 149 -13.07 -10.50 6.78
CA PHE A 149 -12.95 -10.35 5.33
C PHE A 149 -14.28 -10.35 4.60
N LYS A 150 -15.33 -10.88 5.23
CA LYS A 150 -16.62 -11.08 4.58
C LYS A 150 -17.17 -9.80 3.96
N ASP A 151 -17.26 -8.74 4.74
CA ASP A 151 -17.83 -7.48 4.27
C ASP A 151 -16.96 -6.81 3.20
N LEU A 152 -15.63 -6.93 3.30
CA LEU A 152 -14.72 -6.44 2.25
C LEU A 152 -14.98 -7.12 0.91
N ILE A 153 -15.21 -8.42 0.92
CA ILE A 153 -15.47 -9.24 -0.27
C ILE A 153 -16.85 -8.94 -0.82
N GLU A 154 -17.89 -9.07 -0.01
CA GLU A 154 -19.28 -8.90 -0.44
C GLU A 154 -19.59 -7.50 -0.98
N GLN A 155 -18.98 -6.48 -0.38
CA GLN A 155 -19.14 -5.10 -0.83
C GLN A 155 -18.16 -4.70 -1.96
N LYS A 156 -17.28 -5.62 -2.38
CA LYS A 156 -16.22 -5.34 -3.36
C LYS A 156 -15.42 -4.09 -2.97
N ALA A 157 -15.09 -4.02 -1.69
CA ALA A 157 -14.45 -2.85 -1.11
C ALA A 157 -13.01 -2.64 -1.60
N VAL A 158 -12.33 -3.73 -1.97
CA VAL A 158 -11.01 -3.72 -2.62
C VAL A 158 -11.01 -4.63 -3.84
N ARG A 159 -10.02 -4.51 -4.69
CA ARG A 159 -9.85 -5.38 -5.87
C ARG A 159 -8.87 -6.53 -5.64
N VAL A 160 -8.01 -6.38 -4.64
CA VAL A 160 -7.04 -7.41 -4.25
C VAL A 160 -7.10 -7.61 -2.75
N ILE A 161 -7.19 -8.85 -2.32
CA ILE A 161 -7.15 -9.23 -0.89
C ILE A 161 -5.87 -10.00 -0.64
N GLY A 162 -5.10 -9.57 0.36
CA GLY A 162 -3.82 -10.18 0.72
C GLY A 162 -3.72 -10.48 2.22
N PRO A 163 -4.44 -11.51 2.70
CA PRO A 163 -4.33 -11.91 4.09
C PRO A 163 -2.95 -12.51 4.41
N ASP A 164 -2.43 -12.22 5.60
CA ASP A 164 -1.28 -12.95 6.17
C ASP A 164 -1.76 -14.22 6.88
N VAL A 165 -1.14 -15.34 6.56
CA VAL A 165 -1.53 -16.65 7.11
C VAL A 165 -1.35 -16.75 8.61
N GLY A 166 -0.36 -16.03 9.17
CA GLY A 166 -0.10 -15.99 10.60
C GLY A 166 -1.16 -15.21 11.36
N ASP A 167 -1.52 -14.05 10.82
CA ASP A 167 -2.45 -13.13 11.48
C ASP A 167 -3.91 -13.58 11.36
N MET A 168 -4.29 -14.12 10.23
CA MET A 168 -5.68 -14.51 10.01
C MET A 168 -6.12 -15.82 10.67
N GLY A 169 -5.21 -16.56 11.31
CA GLY A 169 -5.55 -17.80 12.03
C GLY A 169 -5.20 -19.09 11.32
N GLY A 170 -4.34 -19.04 10.30
CA GLY A 170 -3.74 -20.20 9.66
C GLY A 170 -4.28 -20.57 8.29
N MET A 171 -3.76 -21.64 7.72
CA MET A 171 -4.02 -22.06 6.33
C MET A 171 -5.48 -22.36 6.01
N ALA A 172 -6.26 -22.85 6.98
CA ALA A 172 -7.67 -23.16 6.76
C ALA A 172 -8.50 -21.87 6.57
N GLU A 173 -8.18 -20.85 7.35
CA GLU A 173 -8.78 -19.53 7.24
C GLU A 173 -8.41 -18.86 5.91
N LEU A 174 -7.12 -18.90 5.56
CA LEU A 174 -6.61 -18.38 4.29
C LEU A 174 -7.31 -19.02 3.09
N LYS A 175 -7.42 -20.35 3.09
CA LYS A 175 -8.11 -21.09 2.01
C LYS A 175 -9.57 -20.66 1.88
N TRP A 176 -10.27 -20.53 3.01
CA TRP A 176 -11.67 -20.07 3.00
C TRP A 176 -11.81 -18.66 2.39
N VAL A 177 -10.94 -17.72 2.80
CA VAL A 177 -10.98 -16.34 2.27
C VAL A 177 -10.71 -16.34 0.76
N ALA A 178 -9.72 -17.10 0.29
CA ALA A 178 -9.42 -17.20 -1.12
C ALA A 178 -10.60 -17.78 -1.94
N GLU A 179 -11.22 -18.86 -1.45
CA GLU A 179 -12.40 -19.47 -2.11
C GLU A 179 -13.64 -18.57 -2.06
N TYR A 180 -13.76 -17.75 -1.02
CA TYR A 180 -14.92 -16.85 -0.88
C TYR A 180 -14.77 -15.58 -1.73
N ALA A 181 -13.54 -15.17 -2.01
CA ALA A 181 -13.23 -14.01 -2.84
C ALA A 181 -13.31 -14.28 -4.36
N ASP A 182 -13.25 -15.56 -4.77
CA ASP A 182 -13.29 -16.01 -6.16
C ASP A 182 -14.73 -16.01 -6.72
#